data_32ea5e6617b40781c7e4ca5a8fc8843f
#
_entry.id   32ea5e6617b40781c7e4ca5a8fc8843f
#
_cell.length_a   1.000
_cell.length_b   1.000
_cell.length_c   1.000
_cell.angle_alpha   90.00
_cell.angle_beta   90.00
_cell.angle_gamma   90.00
#
_symmetry.space_group_name_H-M   'P 1'
#
loop_
_entity.id
_entity.type
_entity.pdbx_description
1 polymer ?
#
loop_
_entity_poly.entity_id
_entity_poly.type
_entity_poly.pdbx_seq_one_letter_code
_entity_poly.pdbx_strand_id
1 'polypeptide(L)'
;MTKRMLAVALLTLTGGVVTSLKAEQVLPTVPSLINNMQQLHPYVNVLTEKNNQLVYGLDSAQSEFDGRIEQDVSGRVAGYYDGSAAAQRFVKPLGDMNAKLISEYRVATGDFPVYEEQYNTLSGGEASIGVALSLLQNRSIDKRRVGVSNAALAIEQYQAELALSMNDFLYKGLSQYLKWYEVSLKIAAVEELLGTLKYRREGLSTRLERGDLAEVDLTEFEASILEQKLALSQLRQTQRASAQALAFYWRNSDGQSQVIASDATLPADIQWPFNITPAQAARLRNAIMQHPALAVLRTEQSVTQNKFRLAENQLLPKLDVKALVAKDMGSGPTSLAETEGKIGLTFSYTLGNRKAKAEQATMRSKLKVLEYEVRLAQDQLNQQFEQAYAYWQQAHEVLALQQQNAELAVTLSQLERKRFDAGDSDMFKLNARESGVLKAKLKAIEAQVDLLSAELSLHKVVAAITS
;
A
#
# COMPACT_ATOMS: atom_id res chain seq x y z
N MET A 1 5.77 -67.79 8.31
CA MET A 1 6.32 -68.46 7.15
C MET A 1 5.68 -67.78 5.94
N THR A 2 6.38 -66.97 5.17
CA THR A 2 7.20 -67.30 4.03
C THR A 2 7.78 -66.00 3.40
N LYS A 3 9.07 -66.05 3.30
CA LYS A 3 10.02 -65.48 2.33
C LYS A 3 9.81 -64.09 1.66
N ARG A 4 10.69 -63.18 2.10
CA ARG A 4 11.15 -62.01 1.39
C ARG A 4 11.99 -62.42 0.16
N MET A 5 11.72 -61.82 -0.99
CA MET A 5 12.64 -61.82 -2.15
C MET A 5 13.15 -60.37 -2.34
N LEU A 6 14.46 -60.19 -2.16
CA LEU A 6 15.21 -58.99 -2.57
C LEU A 6 15.35 -59.01 -4.10
N ALA A 7 14.92 -57.91 -4.74
CA ALA A 7 15.30 -57.59 -6.13
C ALA A 7 16.31 -56.44 -6.07
N VAL A 8 17.55 -56.74 -6.45
CA VAL A 8 18.64 -55.77 -6.66
C VAL A 8 18.41 -55.14 -8.05
N ALA A 9 18.07 -53.87 -8.12
CA ALA A 9 18.03 -53.12 -9.37
C ALA A 9 19.36 -52.41 -9.60
N LEU A 10 20.03 -52.78 -10.66
CA LEU A 10 21.26 -52.19 -11.18
C LEU A 10 20.91 -50.78 -11.73
N LEU A 11 21.40 -49.70 -11.08
CA LEU A 11 21.34 -48.36 -11.63
C LEU A 11 22.48 -48.15 -12.62
N THR A 12 22.17 -48.12 -13.91
CA THR A 12 23.07 -47.61 -14.97
C THR A 12 23.09 -46.09 -14.91
N LEU A 13 24.21 -45.50 -14.47
CA LEU A 13 24.50 -44.08 -14.63
C LEU A 13 24.71 -43.74 -16.10
N THR A 14 23.69 -43.23 -16.77
CA THR A 14 23.86 -42.48 -18.01
C THR A 14 24.17 -41.04 -17.63
N GLY A 15 25.42 -40.61 -17.84
CA GLY A 15 25.83 -39.24 -17.71
C GLY A 15 25.12 -38.34 -18.70
N GLY A 16 23.98 -37.78 -18.29
CA GLY A 16 23.32 -36.70 -19.01
C GLY A 16 24.13 -35.44 -18.83
N VAL A 17 24.78 -34.97 -19.91
CA VAL A 17 25.31 -33.59 -19.99
C VAL A 17 24.11 -32.64 -19.83
N VAL A 18 23.93 -32.11 -18.64
CA VAL A 18 22.99 -31.01 -18.40
C VAL A 18 23.64 -29.79 -19.07
N THR A 19 23.35 -29.59 -20.36
CA THR A 19 23.51 -28.27 -20.98
C THR A 19 22.54 -27.35 -20.25
N SER A 20 23.08 -26.54 -19.29
CA SER A 20 22.34 -25.43 -18.74
C SER A 20 22.06 -24.47 -19.90
N LEU A 21 20.86 -24.56 -20.48
CA LEU A 21 20.30 -23.50 -21.28
C LEU A 21 20.33 -22.26 -20.35
N LYS A 22 21.28 -21.34 -20.61
CA LYS A 22 21.19 -19.99 -20.08
C LYS A 22 19.82 -19.47 -20.51
N ALA A 23 18.87 -19.46 -19.60
CA ALA A 23 17.59 -18.81 -19.84
C ALA A 23 17.93 -17.37 -20.23
N GLU A 24 17.60 -17.00 -21.46
CA GLU A 24 17.75 -15.64 -21.95
C GLU A 24 16.99 -14.75 -20.97
N GLN A 25 17.72 -13.99 -20.17
CA GLN A 25 17.12 -13.17 -19.14
C GLN A 25 16.33 -12.08 -19.84
N VAL A 26 15.01 -12.26 -19.92
CA VAL A 26 14.10 -11.24 -20.47
C VAL A 26 14.22 -10.00 -19.61
N LEU A 27 14.71 -8.93 -20.22
CA LEU A 27 14.80 -7.62 -19.55
C LEU A 27 13.41 -7.08 -19.29
N PRO A 28 13.16 -6.47 -18.11
CA PRO A 28 11.87 -5.90 -17.84
C PRO A 28 11.60 -4.70 -18.76
N THR A 29 10.47 -4.73 -19.45
CA THR A 29 9.82 -3.52 -19.96
C THR A 29 9.07 -2.85 -18.81
N VAL A 30 8.71 -1.57 -18.94
CA VAL A 30 7.99 -0.85 -17.88
C VAL A 30 6.66 -1.54 -17.52
N PRO A 31 5.81 -1.96 -18.46
CA PRO A 31 4.60 -2.71 -18.14
C PRO A 31 4.86 -4.05 -17.44
N SER A 32 5.91 -4.78 -17.85
CA SER A 32 6.25 -6.06 -17.22
C SER A 32 6.76 -5.87 -15.79
N LEU A 33 7.51 -4.80 -15.52
CA LEU A 33 7.96 -4.45 -14.17
C LEU A 33 6.77 -4.09 -13.27
N ILE A 34 5.84 -3.25 -13.75
CA ILE A 34 4.63 -2.89 -13.01
C ILE A 34 3.84 -4.14 -12.62
N ASN A 35 3.56 -5.01 -13.60
CA ASN A 35 2.82 -6.25 -13.35
C ASN A 35 3.55 -7.17 -12.36
N ASN A 36 4.86 -7.31 -12.49
CA ASN A 36 5.68 -8.10 -11.58
C ASN A 36 5.62 -7.56 -10.14
N MET A 37 5.76 -6.24 -9.98
CA MET A 37 5.65 -5.58 -8.67
C MET A 37 4.27 -5.78 -8.03
N GLN A 38 3.20 -5.72 -8.83
CA GLN A 38 1.82 -5.87 -8.35
C GLN A 38 1.45 -7.31 -8.00
N GLN A 39 2.04 -8.29 -8.67
CA GLN A 39 1.63 -9.69 -8.50
C GLN A 39 2.59 -10.51 -7.63
N LEU A 40 3.89 -10.29 -7.74
CA LEU A 40 4.89 -11.18 -7.15
C LEU A 40 5.60 -10.59 -5.92
N HIS A 41 5.49 -9.27 -5.70
CA HIS A 41 6.26 -8.65 -4.63
C HIS A 41 5.61 -8.87 -3.25
N PRO A 42 6.37 -9.33 -2.22
CA PRO A 42 5.84 -9.59 -0.87
C PRO A 42 5.15 -8.38 -0.21
N TYR A 43 5.49 -7.17 -0.61
CA TYR A 43 4.84 -5.95 -0.12
C TYR A 43 3.33 -5.92 -0.41
N VAL A 44 2.91 -6.47 -1.56
CA VAL A 44 1.48 -6.57 -1.91
C VAL A 44 0.75 -7.51 -0.96
N ASN A 45 1.38 -8.65 -0.60
CA ASN A 45 0.82 -9.57 0.39
C ASN A 45 0.66 -8.89 1.75
N VAL A 46 1.64 -8.07 2.18
CA VAL A 46 1.51 -7.28 3.42
C VAL A 46 0.31 -6.34 3.37
N LEU A 47 0.08 -5.67 2.24
CA LEU A 47 -1.08 -4.77 2.07
C LEU A 47 -2.40 -5.57 2.08
N THR A 48 -2.44 -6.71 1.43
CA THR A 48 -3.61 -7.61 1.40
C THR A 48 -3.95 -8.10 2.81
N GLU A 49 -2.96 -8.57 3.57
CA GLU A 49 -3.20 -9.07 4.94
C GLU A 49 -3.63 -7.96 5.90
N LYS A 50 -3.16 -6.73 5.72
CA LYS A 50 -3.69 -5.58 6.47
C LYS A 50 -5.17 -5.31 6.15
N ASN A 51 -5.60 -5.46 4.89
CA ASN A 51 -7.01 -5.38 4.54
C ASN A 51 -7.82 -6.48 5.22
N ASN A 52 -7.31 -7.73 5.22
CA ASN A 52 -7.96 -8.86 5.87
C ASN A 52 -8.12 -8.62 7.39
N GLN A 53 -7.13 -8.03 8.06
CA GLN A 53 -7.24 -7.64 9.47
C GLN A 53 -8.42 -6.69 9.73
N LEU A 54 -8.68 -5.74 8.83
CA LEU A 54 -9.81 -4.80 8.96
C LEU A 54 -11.14 -5.49 8.66
N VAL A 55 -11.18 -6.43 7.73
CA VAL A 55 -12.38 -7.26 7.46
C VAL A 55 -12.72 -8.08 8.71
N TYR A 56 -11.76 -8.77 9.33
CA TYR A 56 -11.96 -9.47 10.60
C TYR A 56 -12.32 -8.52 11.75
N GLY A 57 -11.80 -7.28 11.71
CA GLY A 57 -12.21 -6.22 12.65
C GLY A 57 -13.70 -5.84 12.51
N LEU A 58 -14.23 -5.83 11.29
CA LEU A 58 -15.65 -5.63 11.04
C LEU A 58 -16.48 -6.81 11.57
N ASP A 59 -16.05 -8.05 11.31
CA ASP A 59 -16.71 -9.25 11.87
C ASP A 59 -16.74 -9.20 13.40
N SER A 60 -15.61 -8.81 14.01
CA SER A 60 -15.53 -8.61 15.46
C SER A 60 -16.48 -7.51 15.97
N ALA A 61 -16.63 -6.42 15.23
CA ALA A 61 -17.59 -5.36 15.60
C ALA A 61 -19.06 -5.86 15.46
N GLN A 62 -19.35 -6.68 14.46
CA GLN A 62 -20.67 -7.30 14.26
C GLN A 62 -21.00 -8.31 15.35
N SER A 63 -20.01 -9.01 15.91
CA SER A 63 -20.20 -9.97 16.99
C SER A 63 -20.78 -9.37 18.28
N GLU A 64 -20.73 -8.04 18.43
CA GLU A 64 -21.42 -7.33 19.51
C GLU A 64 -22.98 -7.51 19.48
N PHE A 65 -23.48 -8.01 18.35
CA PHE A 65 -24.90 -8.37 18.18
C PHE A 65 -25.17 -9.87 18.32
N ASP A 66 -24.15 -10.69 18.63
CA ASP A 66 -24.33 -12.12 18.85
C ASP A 66 -25.13 -12.41 20.12
N GLY A 67 -25.83 -13.54 20.09
CA GLY A 67 -26.53 -14.07 21.27
C GLY A 67 -25.52 -14.55 22.30
N ARG A 68 -25.80 -14.24 23.57
CA ARG A 68 -24.95 -14.60 24.71
C ARG A 68 -25.72 -15.44 25.69
N ILE A 69 -25.13 -16.54 26.11
CA ILE A 69 -25.66 -17.37 27.20
C ILE A 69 -24.84 -17.00 28.45
N GLU A 70 -25.54 -16.59 29.47
CA GLU A 70 -25.01 -16.28 30.79
C GLU A 70 -25.59 -17.26 31.79
N GLN A 71 -24.79 -17.84 32.68
CA GLN A 71 -25.22 -18.71 33.74
C GLN A 71 -24.77 -18.12 35.07
N ASP A 72 -25.73 -17.96 35.98
CA ASP A 72 -25.50 -17.51 37.34
C ASP A 72 -25.97 -18.61 38.30
N VAL A 73 -25.13 -18.97 39.24
CA VAL A 73 -25.45 -19.93 40.30
C VAL A 73 -25.04 -19.28 41.60
N SER A 74 -26.04 -19.09 42.47
CA SER A 74 -25.83 -18.51 43.80
C SER A 74 -26.44 -19.39 44.87
N GLY A 75 -25.80 -19.44 46.02
CA GLY A 75 -26.31 -20.17 47.16
C GLY A 75 -25.71 -19.62 48.45
N ARG A 76 -26.45 -19.65 49.51
CA ARG A 76 -26.01 -19.22 50.84
C ARG A 76 -25.35 -20.40 51.53
N VAL A 77 -24.07 -20.23 51.87
CA VAL A 77 -23.26 -21.29 52.55
C VAL A 77 -23.31 -21.19 54.08
N ALA A 78 -23.79 -20.06 54.63
CA ALA A 78 -23.97 -19.84 56.05
C ALA A 78 -24.95 -18.68 56.28
N GLY A 79 -25.79 -18.78 57.31
CA GLY A 79 -26.79 -17.75 57.64
C GLY A 79 -28.06 -18.36 58.26
N TYR A 80 -29.13 -17.55 58.31
CA TYR A 80 -30.40 -17.97 58.95
C TYR A 80 -31.39 -18.62 57.96
N TYR A 81 -31.03 -18.78 56.69
CA TYR A 81 -31.76 -19.54 55.67
C TYR A 81 -30.76 -20.17 54.67
N ASP A 82 -31.21 -21.13 53.86
CA ASP A 82 -30.39 -21.99 53.01
C ASP A 82 -30.81 -21.97 51.53
N GLY A 83 -31.29 -20.84 51.06
CA GLY A 83 -31.71 -20.66 49.66
C GLY A 83 -30.57 -20.73 48.65
N SER A 84 -30.82 -21.49 47.57
CA SER A 84 -29.92 -21.57 46.39
C SER A 84 -30.73 -21.33 45.12
N ALA A 85 -30.13 -20.64 44.15
CA ALA A 85 -30.74 -20.37 42.86
C ALA A 85 -29.71 -20.57 41.72
N ALA A 86 -30.17 -21.12 40.61
CA ALA A 86 -29.42 -21.19 39.35
C ALA A 86 -30.29 -20.60 38.24
N ALA A 87 -29.69 -19.67 37.48
CA ALA A 87 -30.34 -19.01 36.33
C ALA A 87 -29.49 -19.14 35.08
N GLN A 88 -30.09 -19.54 33.97
CA GLN A 88 -29.48 -19.50 32.64
C GLN A 88 -30.23 -18.46 31.81
N ARG A 89 -29.49 -17.47 31.33
CA ARG A 89 -30.06 -16.36 30.59
C ARG A 89 -29.45 -16.31 29.18
N PHE A 90 -30.31 -16.22 28.17
CA PHE A 90 -29.95 -15.91 26.80
C PHE A 90 -30.29 -14.45 26.51
N VAL A 91 -29.30 -13.67 26.03
CA VAL A 91 -29.49 -12.27 25.66
C VAL A 91 -28.99 -12.07 24.24
N LYS A 92 -29.87 -11.60 23.34
CA LYS A 92 -29.53 -11.28 21.97
C LYS A 92 -29.93 -9.84 21.65
N PRO A 93 -28.96 -8.95 21.34
CA PRO A 93 -29.27 -7.63 20.78
C PRO A 93 -29.93 -7.78 19.40
N LEU A 94 -31.04 -7.06 19.18
CA LEU A 94 -31.76 -7.03 17.90
C LEU A 94 -31.27 -5.76 17.16
N GLY A 95 -30.41 -5.93 16.15
CA GLY A 95 -29.60 -4.88 15.53
C GLY A 95 -30.31 -3.56 15.23
N ASP A 96 -31.36 -3.58 14.43
CA ASP A 96 -32.01 -2.36 13.92
C ASP A 96 -33.05 -1.73 14.88
N MET A 97 -33.62 -2.53 15.78
CA MET A 97 -34.73 -2.10 16.61
C MET A 97 -34.31 -1.51 17.96
N ASN A 98 -33.03 -1.46 18.26
CA ASN A 98 -32.49 -1.07 19.57
C ASN A 98 -33.12 -1.81 20.75
N ALA A 99 -33.46 -3.04 20.48
CA ALA A 99 -34.07 -3.97 21.40
C ALA A 99 -33.10 -5.08 21.78
N LYS A 100 -33.32 -5.72 22.90
CA LYS A 100 -32.69 -6.97 23.30
C LYS A 100 -33.75 -8.00 23.55
N LEU A 101 -33.65 -9.16 22.91
CA LEU A 101 -34.38 -10.35 23.29
C LEU A 101 -33.72 -10.92 24.55
N ILE A 102 -34.50 -11.24 25.56
CA ILE A 102 -34.04 -11.84 26.80
C ILE A 102 -34.89 -13.09 27.01
N SER A 103 -34.26 -14.24 27.20
CA SER A 103 -34.91 -15.46 27.66
C SER A 103 -34.14 -15.99 28.87
N GLU A 104 -34.83 -16.38 29.91
CA GLU A 104 -34.22 -16.87 31.16
C GLU A 104 -34.96 -18.10 31.66
N TYR A 105 -34.22 -19.10 32.11
CA TYR A 105 -34.71 -20.21 32.86
C TYR A 105 -34.01 -20.22 34.22
N ARG A 106 -34.81 -20.25 35.31
CA ARG A 106 -34.30 -20.16 36.67
C ARG A 106 -34.93 -21.27 37.53
N VAL A 107 -34.15 -21.89 38.37
CA VAL A 107 -34.58 -22.81 39.40
C VAL A 107 -34.07 -22.33 40.75
N ALA A 108 -34.86 -22.46 41.76
CA ALA A 108 -34.46 -22.12 43.11
C ALA A 108 -34.94 -23.22 44.09
N THR A 109 -34.16 -23.44 45.13
CA THR A 109 -34.44 -24.42 46.19
C THR A 109 -34.05 -23.83 47.54
N GLY A 110 -34.75 -24.30 48.60
CA GLY A 110 -34.54 -23.79 49.95
C GLY A 110 -35.55 -22.73 50.35
N ASP A 111 -35.41 -22.20 51.56
CA ASP A 111 -36.32 -21.20 52.10
C ASP A 111 -35.77 -19.79 51.90
N PHE A 112 -36.50 -18.95 51.16
CA PHE A 112 -36.15 -17.55 50.97
C PHE A 112 -36.98 -16.65 51.88
N PRO A 113 -36.39 -15.70 52.57
CA PRO A 113 -37.11 -14.71 53.36
C PRO A 113 -37.95 -13.79 52.45
N VAL A 114 -38.96 -13.12 53.00
CA VAL A 114 -39.91 -12.27 52.25
C VAL A 114 -39.23 -11.25 51.33
N TYR A 115 -38.11 -10.68 51.73
CA TYR A 115 -37.37 -9.71 50.90
C TYR A 115 -36.57 -10.35 49.77
N GLU A 116 -36.45 -11.69 49.72
CA GLU A 116 -35.82 -12.47 48.63
C GLU A 116 -36.81 -13.43 47.94
N GLU A 117 -38.12 -13.35 48.22
CA GLU A 117 -39.15 -14.17 47.59
C GLU A 117 -39.16 -14.14 46.06
N GLN A 118 -38.55 -13.07 45.47
CA GLN A 118 -38.35 -12.96 44.03
C GLN A 118 -37.51 -14.12 43.45
N TYR A 119 -36.76 -14.85 44.24
CA TYR A 119 -35.99 -16.02 43.82
C TYR A 119 -36.79 -17.32 43.87
N ASN A 120 -37.94 -17.35 44.57
CA ASN A 120 -38.77 -18.54 44.66
C ASN A 120 -39.24 -18.99 43.27
N THR A 121 -39.23 -20.31 43.05
CA THR A 121 -39.78 -20.96 41.87
C THR A 121 -40.58 -22.20 42.29
N LEU A 122 -41.49 -22.68 41.44
CA LEU A 122 -42.03 -24.02 41.57
C LEU A 122 -40.91 -25.07 41.34
N SER A 123 -41.16 -26.33 41.67
CA SER A 123 -40.18 -27.40 41.60
C SER A 123 -39.53 -27.61 40.24
N GLY A 124 -40.19 -27.20 39.16
CA GLY A 124 -39.69 -27.27 37.79
C GLY A 124 -39.10 -25.97 37.30
N GLY A 125 -38.96 -24.92 38.15
CA GLY A 125 -38.34 -23.63 37.77
C GLY A 125 -39.27 -22.69 37.01
N GLU A 126 -38.81 -21.47 36.82
CA GLU A 126 -39.45 -20.39 36.03
C GLU A 126 -38.77 -20.23 34.65
N ALA A 127 -39.55 -20.30 33.59
CA ALA A 127 -39.14 -19.90 32.26
C ALA A 127 -39.71 -18.52 31.92
N SER A 128 -38.86 -17.60 31.43
CA SER A 128 -39.30 -16.27 31.00
C SER A 128 -38.73 -15.87 29.65
N ILE A 129 -39.50 -15.09 28.91
CA ILE A 129 -39.07 -14.48 27.63
C ILE A 129 -39.59 -13.06 27.55
N GLY A 130 -38.81 -12.18 26.97
CA GLY A 130 -39.21 -10.80 26.78
C GLY A 130 -38.22 -9.94 26.02
N VAL A 131 -38.52 -8.66 26.00
CA VAL A 131 -37.75 -7.68 25.28
C VAL A 131 -37.37 -6.48 26.18
N ALA A 132 -36.21 -5.95 25.96
CA ALA A 132 -35.80 -4.68 26.55
C ALA A 132 -35.52 -3.65 25.45
N LEU A 133 -36.07 -2.45 25.61
CA LEU A 133 -36.01 -1.35 24.61
C LEU A 133 -35.48 -0.11 25.28
N SER A 134 -34.57 0.59 24.61
CA SER A 134 -34.15 1.95 25.03
C SER A 134 -34.98 2.98 24.27
N LEU A 135 -35.66 3.88 25.00
CA LEU A 135 -36.62 4.83 24.44
C LEU A 135 -36.03 6.21 24.14
N LEU A 136 -34.97 6.62 24.83
CA LEU A 136 -34.31 7.90 24.67
C LEU A 136 -32.84 7.73 24.29
N GLN A 137 -31.93 7.72 25.27
CA GLN A 137 -30.52 7.43 25.04
C GLN A 137 -30.37 6.04 24.41
N ASN A 138 -29.48 5.90 23.43
CA ASN A 138 -29.23 4.68 22.65
C ASN A 138 -30.39 4.20 21.75
N ARG A 139 -31.43 4.99 21.57
CA ARG A 139 -32.55 4.64 20.68
C ARG A 139 -32.14 4.59 19.21
N SER A 140 -31.61 5.69 18.68
CA SER A 140 -31.25 5.84 17.25
C SER A 140 -29.80 5.48 16.97
N ILE A 141 -28.91 5.67 17.96
CA ILE A 141 -27.47 5.43 17.84
C ILE A 141 -26.94 4.92 19.18
N ASP A 142 -26.09 3.92 19.14
CA ASP A 142 -25.40 3.36 20.30
C ASP A 142 -23.96 2.97 19.95
N LYS A 143 -23.19 2.54 20.93
CA LYS A 143 -21.78 2.18 20.77
C LYS A 143 -21.58 1.02 19.79
N ARG A 144 -22.48 0.03 19.75
CA ARG A 144 -22.37 -1.15 18.87
C ARG A 144 -22.54 -0.75 17.42
N ARG A 145 -23.61 -0.02 17.10
CA ARG A 145 -23.87 0.47 15.73
C ARG A 145 -22.75 1.38 15.23
N VAL A 146 -22.27 2.30 16.10
CA VAL A 146 -21.12 3.14 15.77
C VAL A 146 -19.86 2.30 15.58
N GLY A 147 -19.66 1.26 16.39
CA GLY A 147 -18.56 0.31 16.25
C GLY A 147 -18.55 -0.35 14.87
N VAL A 148 -19.67 -0.94 14.46
CA VAL A 148 -19.82 -1.57 13.14
C VAL A 148 -19.64 -0.56 12.01
N SER A 149 -20.30 0.61 12.10
CA SER A 149 -20.15 1.66 11.08
C SER A 149 -18.72 2.15 10.95
N ASN A 150 -18.01 2.36 12.06
CA ASN A 150 -16.61 2.80 12.04
C ASN A 150 -15.67 1.69 11.55
N ALA A 151 -15.95 0.42 11.83
CA ALA A 151 -15.18 -0.70 11.27
C ALA A 151 -15.34 -0.81 9.74
N ALA A 152 -16.56 -0.59 9.22
CA ALA A 152 -16.79 -0.53 7.78
C ALA A 152 -16.05 0.67 7.13
N LEU A 153 -16.12 1.85 7.75
CA LEU A 153 -15.37 3.03 7.30
C LEU A 153 -13.84 2.83 7.34
N ALA A 154 -13.33 2.04 8.29
CA ALA A 154 -11.90 1.73 8.37
C ALA A 154 -11.43 0.90 7.15
N ILE A 155 -12.27 0.02 6.61
CA ILE A 155 -11.98 -0.71 5.36
C ILE A 155 -11.94 0.27 4.18
N GLU A 156 -12.92 1.17 4.08
CA GLU A 156 -12.98 2.20 3.02
C GLU A 156 -11.74 3.14 3.09
N GLN A 157 -11.37 3.58 4.29
CA GLN A 157 -10.17 4.38 4.50
C GLN A 157 -8.92 3.64 4.03
N TYR A 158 -8.80 2.36 4.40
CA TYR A 158 -7.64 1.57 4.03
C TYR A 158 -7.54 1.34 2.52
N GLN A 159 -8.64 1.21 1.81
CA GLN A 159 -8.62 1.13 0.34
C GLN A 159 -7.98 2.37 -0.29
N ALA A 160 -8.27 3.56 0.24
CA ALA A 160 -7.60 4.79 -0.21
C ALA A 160 -6.11 4.83 0.19
N GLU A 161 -5.77 4.38 1.40
CA GLU A 161 -4.37 4.26 1.86
C GLU A 161 -3.59 3.23 1.05
N LEU A 162 -4.22 2.12 0.65
CA LEU A 162 -3.66 1.10 -0.22
C LEU A 162 -3.31 1.68 -1.60
N ALA A 163 -4.21 2.45 -2.19
CA ALA A 163 -3.95 3.12 -3.47
C ALA A 163 -2.74 4.06 -3.37
N LEU A 164 -2.61 4.85 -2.30
CA LEU A 164 -1.44 5.70 -2.05
C LEU A 164 -0.16 4.89 -1.88
N SER A 165 -0.22 3.82 -1.09
CA SER A 165 0.92 2.96 -0.80
C SER A 165 1.42 2.25 -2.07
N MET A 166 0.50 1.77 -2.89
CA MET A 166 0.82 1.13 -4.17
C MET A 166 1.42 2.14 -5.16
N ASN A 167 0.81 3.32 -5.27
CA ASN A 167 1.32 4.40 -6.11
C ASN A 167 2.76 4.82 -5.73
N ASP A 168 3.05 4.97 -4.43
CA ASP A 168 4.40 5.29 -3.95
C ASP A 168 5.38 4.13 -4.19
N PHE A 169 4.95 2.90 -4.00
CA PHE A 169 5.74 1.70 -4.24
C PHE A 169 6.14 1.56 -5.71
N LEU A 170 5.17 1.71 -6.63
CA LEU A 170 5.41 1.67 -8.06
C LEU A 170 6.30 2.83 -8.53
N TYR A 171 6.06 4.04 -8.02
CA TYR A 171 6.92 5.19 -8.30
C TYR A 171 8.39 4.92 -7.95
N LYS A 172 8.66 4.37 -6.77
CA LYS A 172 10.02 4.04 -6.33
C LYS A 172 10.66 2.98 -7.22
N GLY A 173 9.93 1.93 -7.58
CA GLY A 173 10.44 0.88 -8.49
C GLY A 173 10.74 1.40 -9.88
N LEU A 174 9.84 2.19 -10.46
CA LEU A 174 10.02 2.81 -11.77
C LEU A 174 11.15 3.84 -11.78
N SER A 175 11.27 4.65 -10.72
CA SER A 175 12.40 5.58 -10.59
C SER A 175 13.74 4.84 -10.54
N GLN A 176 13.78 3.67 -9.90
CA GLN A 176 14.98 2.84 -9.85
C GLN A 176 15.28 2.19 -11.21
N TYR A 177 14.23 1.82 -11.96
CA TYR A 177 14.36 1.35 -13.34
C TYR A 177 14.92 2.43 -14.25
N LEU A 178 14.44 3.67 -14.19
CA LEU A 178 14.93 4.79 -14.98
C LEU A 178 16.42 5.09 -14.70
N LYS A 179 16.86 5.00 -13.45
CA LYS A 179 18.29 5.14 -13.10
C LYS A 179 19.16 4.05 -13.72
N TRP A 180 18.71 2.80 -13.67
CA TRP A 180 19.41 1.69 -14.30
C TRP A 180 19.43 1.86 -15.82
N TYR A 181 18.33 2.26 -16.44
CA TYR A 181 18.18 2.49 -17.87
C TYR A 181 19.11 3.61 -18.36
N GLU A 182 19.14 4.74 -17.65
CA GLU A 182 20.02 5.88 -17.93
C GLU A 182 21.49 5.47 -17.99
N VAL A 183 21.97 4.80 -16.93
CA VAL A 183 23.38 4.39 -16.85
C VAL A 183 23.72 3.38 -17.93
N SER A 184 22.78 2.51 -18.28
CA SER A 184 22.99 1.52 -19.34
C SER A 184 23.08 2.17 -20.73
N LEU A 185 22.29 3.21 -21.00
CA LEU A 185 22.42 4.03 -22.22
C LEU A 185 23.74 4.77 -22.27
N LYS A 186 24.21 5.33 -21.14
CA LYS A 186 25.52 5.99 -21.05
C LYS A 186 26.68 5.04 -21.32
N ILE A 187 26.60 3.81 -20.81
CA ILE A 187 27.59 2.76 -21.09
C ILE A 187 27.67 2.50 -22.60
N ALA A 188 26.52 2.28 -23.26
CA ALA A 188 26.48 2.03 -24.69
C ALA A 188 27.11 3.16 -25.50
N ALA A 189 26.85 4.43 -25.13
CA ALA A 189 27.45 5.59 -25.79
C ALA A 189 29.00 5.68 -25.61
N VAL A 190 29.50 5.35 -24.41
CA VAL A 190 30.94 5.33 -24.15
C VAL A 190 31.61 4.16 -24.87
N GLU A 191 30.99 2.99 -24.92
CA GLU A 191 31.51 1.82 -25.64
C GLU A 191 31.56 2.03 -27.15
N GLU A 192 30.59 2.73 -27.74
CA GLU A 192 30.59 3.15 -29.15
C GLU A 192 31.82 4.03 -29.46
N LEU A 193 32.08 5.03 -28.62
CA LEU A 193 33.27 5.88 -28.78
C LEU A 193 34.57 5.07 -28.61
N LEU A 194 34.66 4.23 -27.57
CA LEU A 194 35.88 3.41 -27.34
C LEU A 194 36.16 2.47 -28.50
N GLY A 195 35.10 1.92 -29.16
CA GLY A 195 35.28 1.14 -30.39
C GLY A 195 35.95 1.94 -31.51
N THR A 196 35.49 3.18 -31.74
CA THR A 196 36.04 4.10 -32.71
C THR A 196 37.51 4.48 -32.38
N LEU A 197 37.78 4.79 -31.12
CA LEU A 197 39.13 5.15 -30.66
C LEU A 197 40.13 3.97 -30.81
N LYS A 198 39.71 2.75 -30.47
CA LYS A 198 40.55 1.55 -30.65
C LYS A 198 40.94 1.33 -32.10
N TYR A 199 39.98 1.40 -33.01
CA TYR A 199 40.27 1.26 -34.46
C TYR A 199 41.23 2.31 -34.94
N ARG A 200 41.08 3.57 -34.50
CA ARG A 200 42.01 4.66 -34.88
C ARG A 200 43.41 4.43 -34.30
N ARG A 201 43.55 3.95 -33.07
CA ARG A 201 44.83 3.65 -32.43
C ARG A 201 45.69 2.73 -33.30
N GLU A 202 45.09 1.70 -33.92
CA GLU A 202 45.79 0.78 -34.81
C GLU A 202 46.41 1.51 -36.03
N GLY A 203 45.63 2.42 -36.63
CA GLY A 203 46.10 3.26 -37.73
C GLY A 203 47.24 4.23 -37.31
N LEU A 204 47.17 4.82 -36.11
CA LEU A 204 48.19 5.71 -35.59
C LEU A 204 49.50 4.96 -35.25
N SER A 205 49.42 3.76 -34.69
CA SER A 205 50.59 2.91 -34.44
C SER A 205 51.34 2.59 -35.74
N THR A 206 50.62 2.30 -36.82
CA THR A 206 51.25 2.07 -38.15
C THR A 206 51.91 3.31 -38.70
N ARG A 207 51.38 4.52 -38.47
CA ARG A 207 51.99 5.80 -38.89
C ARG A 207 53.24 6.14 -38.07
N LEU A 208 53.24 5.85 -36.76
CA LEU A 208 54.41 5.99 -35.90
C LEU A 208 55.55 5.08 -36.38
N GLU A 209 55.26 3.79 -36.68
CA GLU A 209 56.26 2.84 -37.22
C GLU A 209 56.88 3.30 -38.54
N ARG A 210 56.15 4.07 -39.36
CA ARG A 210 56.63 4.68 -40.60
C ARG A 210 57.37 6.01 -40.43
N GLY A 211 57.37 6.56 -39.21
CA GLY A 211 57.97 7.87 -38.93
C GLY A 211 57.01 9.04 -39.28
N ASP A 212 55.79 8.83 -39.62
CA ASP A 212 54.79 9.84 -40.04
C ASP A 212 54.02 10.46 -38.86
N LEU A 213 54.34 10.06 -37.62
CA LEU A 213 53.69 10.54 -36.39
C LEU A 213 54.71 10.64 -35.27
N ALA A 214 54.62 11.64 -34.42
CA ALA A 214 55.45 11.77 -33.23
C ALA A 214 54.94 10.86 -32.10
N GLU A 215 55.85 10.33 -31.27
CA GLU A 215 55.51 9.47 -30.14
C GLU A 215 54.60 10.18 -29.12
N VAL A 216 54.79 11.50 -28.94
CA VAL A 216 53.94 12.30 -28.04
C VAL A 216 52.47 12.29 -28.47
N ASP A 217 52.20 12.36 -29.78
CA ASP A 217 50.83 12.38 -30.31
C ASP A 217 50.09 11.05 -30.01
N LEU A 218 50.81 9.91 -30.16
CA LEU A 218 50.27 8.60 -29.81
C LEU A 218 50.02 8.46 -28.29
N THR A 219 50.94 8.97 -27.47
CA THR A 219 50.84 8.95 -26.02
C THR A 219 49.65 9.77 -25.53
N GLU A 220 49.43 10.99 -26.07
CA GLU A 220 48.26 11.82 -25.76
C GLU A 220 46.96 11.13 -26.19
N PHE A 221 46.95 10.46 -27.33
CA PHE A 221 45.81 9.69 -27.79
C PHE A 221 45.50 8.50 -26.87
N GLU A 222 46.54 7.77 -26.45
CA GLU A 222 46.39 6.68 -25.48
C GLU A 222 45.89 7.16 -24.11
N ALA A 223 46.33 8.33 -23.66
CA ALA A 223 45.80 8.97 -22.45
C ALA A 223 44.28 9.25 -22.57
N SER A 224 43.83 9.74 -23.74
CA SER A 224 42.38 9.96 -23.96
C SER A 224 41.56 8.66 -23.95
N ILE A 225 42.11 7.57 -24.50
CA ILE A 225 41.47 6.23 -24.40
C ILE A 225 41.38 5.76 -22.94
N LEU A 226 42.43 5.99 -22.15
CA LEU A 226 42.46 5.60 -20.74
C LEU A 226 41.40 6.37 -19.94
N GLU A 227 41.22 7.66 -20.20
CA GLU A 227 40.16 8.48 -19.60
C GLU A 227 38.77 7.89 -19.88
N GLN A 228 38.47 7.51 -21.13
CA GLN A 228 37.20 6.90 -21.47
C GLN A 228 37.01 5.51 -20.84
N LYS A 229 38.09 4.72 -20.69
CA LYS A 229 38.03 3.44 -19.96
C LYS A 229 37.75 3.63 -18.48
N LEU A 230 38.32 4.67 -17.84
CA LEU A 230 38.03 5.02 -16.45
C LEU A 230 36.56 5.43 -16.30
N ALA A 231 36.02 6.27 -17.18
CA ALA A 231 34.63 6.67 -17.20
C ALA A 231 33.71 5.44 -17.37
N LEU A 232 34.03 4.52 -18.30
CA LEU A 232 33.30 3.27 -18.48
C LEU A 232 33.31 2.39 -17.21
N SER A 233 34.45 2.29 -16.53
CA SER A 233 34.58 1.52 -15.30
C SER A 233 33.66 2.07 -14.18
N GLN A 234 33.58 3.39 -14.03
CA GLN A 234 32.72 4.08 -13.08
C GLN A 234 31.23 3.87 -13.43
N LEU A 235 30.88 4.00 -14.71
CA LEU A 235 29.51 3.74 -15.16
C LEU A 235 29.09 2.28 -14.92
N ARG A 236 29.95 1.31 -15.18
CA ARG A 236 29.69 -0.11 -14.91
C ARG A 236 29.52 -0.39 -13.41
N GLN A 237 30.28 0.29 -12.54
CA GLN A 237 30.06 0.22 -11.10
C GLN A 237 28.67 0.74 -10.71
N THR A 238 28.29 1.91 -11.25
CA THR A 238 26.97 2.53 -11.02
C THR A 238 25.84 1.65 -11.56
N GLN A 239 26.02 1.02 -12.73
CA GLN A 239 25.06 0.08 -13.30
C GLN A 239 24.83 -1.13 -12.39
N ARG A 240 25.89 -1.73 -11.87
CA ARG A 240 25.78 -2.86 -10.93
C ARG A 240 25.03 -2.46 -9.67
N ALA A 241 25.29 -1.29 -9.12
CA ALA A 241 24.60 -0.77 -7.94
C ALA A 241 23.11 -0.53 -8.23
N SER A 242 22.79 0.09 -9.38
CA SER A 242 21.40 0.34 -9.78
C SER A 242 20.63 -0.94 -10.12
N ALA A 243 21.29 -1.93 -10.75
CA ALA A 243 20.70 -3.25 -11.00
C ALA A 243 20.40 -4.00 -9.69
N GLN A 244 21.31 -3.92 -8.71
CA GLN A 244 21.09 -4.50 -7.39
C GLN A 244 19.94 -3.81 -6.65
N ALA A 245 19.81 -2.50 -6.75
CA ALA A 245 18.69 -1.75 -6.16
C ALA A 245 17.37 -2.06 -6.88
N LEU A 246 17.39 -2.25 -8.20
CA LEU A 246 16.21 -2.64 -8.97
C LEU A 246 15.76 -4.06 -8.66
N ALA A 247 16.69 -4.97 -8.30
CA ALA A 247 16.37 -6.34 -7.90
C ALA A 247 15.43 -6.44 -6.69
N PHE A 248 15.34 -5.38 -5.86
CA PHE A 248 14.33 -5.32 -4.80
C PHE A 248 12.92 -5.32 -5.37
N TYR A 249 12.71 -4.68 -6.52
CA TYR A 249 11.41 -4.53 -7.17
C TYR A 249 11.12 -5.60 -8.23
N TRP A 250 12.16 -6.27 -8.75
CA TRP A 250 12.04 -7.30 -9.78
C TRP A 250 12.14 -8.69 -9.18
N ARG A 251 11.10 -9.51 -9.34
CA ARG A 251 10.97 -10.83 -8.71
C ARG A 251 10.85 -11.95 -9.75
N ASN A 252 11.38 -13.12 -9.41
CA ASN A 252 11.12 -14.35 -10.17
C ASN A 252 9.73 -14.93 -9.81
N SER A 253 9.33 -16.03 -10.46
CA SER A 253 8.07 -16.73 -10.20
C SER A 253 7.89 -17.17 -8.74
N ASP A 254 8.98 -17.38 -8.01
CA ASP A 254 8.96 -17.78 -6.60
C ASP A 254 8.94 -16.59 -5.63
N GLY A 255 8.84 -15.38 -6.16
CA GLY A 255 8.85 -14.13 -5.38
C GLY A 255 10.21 -13.71 -4.84
N GLN A 256 11.31 -14.36 -5.28
CA GLN A 256 12.67 -14.01 -4.87
C GLN A 256 13.21 -12.85 -5.73
N SER A 257 14.09 -12.02 -5.16
CA SER A 257 14.69 -10.92 -5.89
C SER A 257 15.61 -11.42 -7.01
N GLN A 258 15.49 -10.81 -8.18
CA GLN A 258 16.25 -11.19 -9.37
C GLN A 258 17.06 -9.99 -9.87
N VAL A 259 18.39 -10.14 -9.87
CA VAL A 259 19.31 -9.10 -10.36
C VAL A 259 19.40 -9.18 -11.90
N ILE A 260 19.31 -8.03 -12.55
CA ILE A 260 19.53 -7.94 -13.99
C ILE A 260 21.03 -8.13 -14.29
N ALA A 261 21.34 -9.01 -15.23
CA ALA A 261 22.71 -9.25 -15.63
C ALA A 261 23.35 -8.01 -16.25
N SER A 262 24.65 -7.80 -15.97
CA SER A 262 25.38 -6.61 -16.44
C SER A 262 25.67 -6.62 -17.94
N ASP A 263 25.57 -7.77 -18.59
CA ASP A 263 25.74 -7.99 -20.03
C ASP A 263 24.40 -8.06 -20.79
N ALA A 264 23.30 -7.81 -20.09
CA ALA A 264 21.97 -7.85 -20.67
C ALA A 264 21.79 -6.70 -21.68
N THR A 265 21.32 -7.04 -22.89
CA THR A 265 21.05 -6.06 -23.94
C THR A 265 19.82 -5.22 -23.58
N LEU A 266 19.95 -3.89 -23.66
CA LEU A 266 18.83 -2.99 -23.43
C LEU A 266 17.66 -3.29 -24.38
N PRO A 267 16.41 -3.21 -23.91
CA PRO A 267 15.26 -3.31 -24.79
C PRO A 267 15.28 -2.14 -25.79
N ALA A 268 14.96 -2.43 -27.05
CA ALA A 268 14.88 -1.39 -28.09
C ALA A 268 13.79 -0.34 -27.75
N ASP A 269 12.74 -0.75 -27.06
CA ASP A 269 11.66 0.09 -26.55
C ASP A 269 11.32 -0.33 -25.11
N ILE A 270 11.33 0.65 -24.20
CA ILE A 270 10.93 0.43 -22.80
C ILE A 270 9.41 0.38 -22.63
N GLN A 271 8.63 0.65 -23.68
CA GLN A 271 7.18 0.70 -23.67
C GLN A 271 6.65 1.64 -22.57
N TRP A 272 7.04 2.92 -22.65
CA TRP A 272 6.70 3.93 -21.65
C TRP A 272 5.20 4.29 -21.66
N PRO A 273 4.41 3.96 -20.61
CA PRO A 273 2.98 4.17 -20.62
C PRO A 273 2.55 5.55 -20.10
N PHE A 274 3.49 6.36 -19.58
CA PHE A 274 3.20 7.60 -18.85
C PHE A 274 3.39 8.86 -19.70
N ASN A 275 3.44 8.74 -21.02
CA ASN A 275 3.53 9.89 -21.91
C ASN A 275 2.41 10.90 -21.62
N ILE A 276 2.79 12.18 -21.54
CA ILE A 276 1.87 13.27 -21.19
C ILE A 276 1.81 14.29 -22.34
N THR A 277 0.58 14.58 -22.78
CA THR A 277 0.26 15.74 -23.61
C THR A 277 -0.34 16.86 -22.74
N PRO A 278 -0.34 18.13 -23.20
CA PRO A 278 -0.99 19.22 -22.46
C PRO A 278 -2.46 18.93 -22.11
N ALA A 279 -3.20 18.23 -22.98
CA ALA A 279 -4.58 17.83 -22.73
C ALA A 279 -4.70 16.77 -21.64
N GLN A 280 -3.76 15.83 -21.60
CA GLN A 280 -3.69 14.82 -20.52
C GLN A 280 -3.28 15.45 -19.18
N ALA A 281 -2.35 16.39 -19.18
CA ALA A 281 -1.97 17.13 -17.97
C ALA A 281 -3.17 17.86 -17.36
N ALA A 282 -4.02 18.50 -18.18
CA ALA A 282 -5.26 19.13 -17.72
C ALA A 282 -6.24 18.11 -17.09
N ARG A 283 -6.33 16.89 -17.64
CA ARG A 283 -7.15 15.80 -17.07
C ARG A 283 -6.59 15.33 -15.73
N LEU A 284 -5.26 15.14 -15.62
CA LEU A 284 -4.59 14.78 -14.37
C LEU A 284 -4.82 15.83 -13.28
N ARG A 285 -4.78 17.11 -13.64
CA ARG A 285 -5.10 18.20 -12.70
C ARG A 285 -6.51 18.09 -12.12
N ASN A 286 -7.50 17.78 -12.94
CA ASN A 286 -8.87 17.58 -12.48
C ASN A 286 -9.02 16.34 -11.55
N ALA A 287 -8.17 15.33 -11.72
CA ALA A 287 -8.18 14.13 -10.88
C ALA A 287 -7.77 14.41 -9.43
N ILE A 288 -7.11 15.53 -9.13
CA ILE A 288 -6.72 15.94 -7.77
C ILE A 288 -7.93 15.97 -6.82
N MET A 289 -9.10 16.38 -7.30
CA MET A 289 -10.33 16.42 -6.48
C MET A 289 -10.78 15.03 -6.00
N GLN A 290 -10.36 13.97 -6.67
CA GLN A 290 -10.64 12.56 -6.33
C GLN A 290 -9.42 11.85 -5.74
N HIS A 291 -8.38 12.61 -5.34
CA HIS A 291 -7.14 12.05 -4.84
C HIS A 291 -7.39 11.20 -3.58
N PRO A 292 -6.79 9.98 -3.47
CA PRO A 292 -7.03 9.08 -2.34
C PRO A 292 -6.71 9.69 -0.98
N ALA A 293 -5.72 10.60 -0.87
CA ALA A 293 -5.43 11.30 0.38
C ALA A 293 -6.62 12.14 0.88
N LEU A 294 -7.42 12.71 -0.04
CA LEU A 294 -8.65 13.43 0.34
C LEU A 294 -9.75 12.45 0.76
N ALA A 295 -9.80 11.26 0.17
CA ALA A 295 -10.73 10.20 0.57
C ALA A 295 -10.44 9.75 2.00
N VAL A 296 -9.17 9.53 2.38
CA VAL A 296 -8.76 9.21 3.77
C VAL A 296 -9.31 10.26 4.75
N LEU A 297 -9.08 11.55 4.49
CA LEU A 297 -9.56 12.62 5.38
C LEU A 297 -11.09 12.70 5.45
N ARG A 298 -11.79 12.49 4.32
CA ARG A 298 -13.27 12.47 4.30
C ARG A 298 -13.84 11.29 5.08
N THR A 299 -13.22 10.13 4.99
CA THR A 299 -13.62 8.96 5.79
C THR A 299 -13.38 9.20 7.28
N GLU A 300 -12.25 9.85 7.65
CA GLU A 300 -12.00 10.25 9.04
C GLU A 300 -13.04 11.28 9.54
N GLN A 301 -13.51 12.20 8.68
CA GLN A 301 -14.64 13.08 9.00
C GLN A 301 -15.90 12.26 9.29
N SER A 302 -16.21 11.24 8.49
CA SER A 302 -17.37 10.36 8.70
C SER A 302 -17.29 9.61 10.03
N VAL A 303 -16.13 9.05 10.37
CA VAL A 303 -15.88 8.40 11.67
C VAL A 303 -16.06 9.38 12.83
N THR A 304 -15.54 10.60 12.68
CA THR A 304 -15.64 11.65 13.72
C THR A 304 -17.09 12.13 13.84
N GLN A 305 -17.85 12.22 12.75
CA GLN A 305 -19.28 12.54 12.75
C GLN A 305 -20.10 11.48 13.49
N ASN A 306 -19.79 10.18 13.32
CA ASN A 306 -20.41 9.10 14.07
C ASN A 306 -20.16 9.24 15.59
N LYS A 307 -18.92 9.54 15.98
CA LYS A 307 -18.54 9.78 17.37
C LYS A 307 -19.23 11.02 17.94
N PHE A 308 -19.34 12.08 17.14
CA PHE A 308 -20.07 13.29 17.53
C PHE A 308 -21.55 13.00 17.82
N ARG A 309 -22.24 12.29 16.91
CA ARG A 309 -23.64 11.88 17.09
C ARG A 309 -23.82 10.97 18.31
N LEU A 310 -22.87 10.08 18.56
CA LEU A 310 -22.88 9.24 19.76
C LEU A 310 -22.77 10.08 21.03
N ALA A 311 -21.85 11.06 21.05
CA ALA A 311 -21.68 11.97 22.18
C ALA A 311 -22.93 12.85 22.41
N GLU A 312 -23.60 13.31 21.36
CA GLU A 312 -24.92 13.98 21.47
C GLU A 312 -25.98 13.06 22.08
N ASN A 313 -26.05 11.82 21.64
CA ASN A 313 -27.00 10.85 22.19
C ASN A 313 -26.75 10.58 23.68
N GLN A 314 -25.49 10.61 24.13
CA GLN A 314 -25.13 10.44 25.54
C GLN A 314 -25.57 11.61 26.45
N LEU A 315 -25.97 12.73 25.88
CA LEU A 315 -26.58 13.84 26.65
C LEU A 315 -28.03 13.58 27.06
N LEU A 316 -28.70 12.66 26.38
CA LEU A 316 -30.09 12.30 26.64
C LEU A 316 -30.20 11.48 27.93
N PRO A 317 -31.35 11.58 28.66
CA PRO A 317 -31.65 10.66 29.74
C PRO A 317 -31.71 9.23 29.21
N LYS A 318 -31.32 8.27 30.03
CA LYS A 318 -31.53 6.85 29.77
C LYS A 318 -32.92 6.48 30.25
N LEU A 319 -33.74 5.93 29.36
CA LEU A 319 -35.08 5.43 29.65
C LEU A 319 -35.23 4.08 28.95
N ASP A 320 -35.15 3.02 29.73
CA ASP A 320 -35.29 1.64 29.25
C ASP A 320 -36.60 1.01 29.73
N VAL A 321 -37.28 0.34 28.83
CA VAL A 321 -38.48 -0.45 29.14
C VAL A 321 -38.11 -1.92 28.94
N LYS A 322 -38.49 -2.75 29.91
CA LYS A 322 -38.39 -4.21 29.88
C LYS A 322 -39.76 -4.81 30.02
N ALA A 323 -40.17 -5.65 29.08
CA ALA A 323 -41.40 -6.40 29.14
C ALA A 323 -41.09 -7.89 29.05
N LEU A 324 -41.57 -8.68 30.00
CA LEU A 324 -41.34 -10.13 30.10
C LEU A 324 -42.64 -10.84 30.33
N VAL A 325 -42.75 -12.06 29.83
CA VAL A 325 -43.74 -13.05 30.23
C VAL A 325 -42.98 -14.19 30.88
N ALA A 326 -43.43 -14.61 32.05
CA ALA A 326 -42.84 -15.67 32.86
C ALA A 326 -43.87 -16.70 33.27
N LYS A 327 -43.45 -17.95 33.39
CA LYS A 327 -44.25 -19.04 33.89
C LYS A 327 -43.43 -20.02 34.70
N ASP A 328 -43.87 -20.28 35.90
CA ASP A 328 -43.36 -21.35 36.73
C ASP A 328 -43.95 -22.71 36.34
N MET A 329 -43.15 -23.75 36.52
CA MET A 329 -43.49 -25.14 36.17
C MET A 329 -43.27 -26.06 37.37
N GLY A 330 -44.09 -27.10 37.49
CA GLY A 330 -43.97 -28.10 38.54
C GLY A 330 -44.95 -27.91 39.71
N SER A 331 -44.61 -28.41 40.89
CA SER A 331 -45.43 -28.40 42.10
C SER A 331 -44.88 -27.39 43.10
N GLY A 332 -45.77 -26.78 43.90
CA GLY A 332 -45.45 -25.83 44.94
C GLY A 332 -46.62 -24.88 45.29
N PRO A 333 -46.34 -23.66 45.77
CA PRO A 333 -47.36 -22.69 46.13
C PRO A 333 -48.22 -22.30 44.91
N THR A 334 -49.52 -22.32 45.10
CA THR A 334 -50.52 -21.99 44.03
C THR A 334 -50.34 -20.54 43.54
N SER A 335 -49.84 -19.67 44.36
CA SER A 335 -49.53 -18.26 44.00
C SER A 335 -48.51 -18.10 42.86
N LEU A 336 -47.68 -19.10 42.59
CA LEU A 336 -46.67 -19.11 41.52
C LEU A 336 -47.14 -19.86 40.26
N ALA A 337 -48.34 -20.47 40.28
CA ALA A 337 -48.78 -21.34 39.19
C ALA A 337 -49.30 -20.60 37.95
N GLU A 338 -49.59 -19.31 38.05
CA GLU A 338 -50.15 -18.52 36.98
C GLU A 338 -49.04 -17.96 36.06
N THR A 339 -49.42 -17.59 34.82
CA THR A 339 -48.52 -16.91 33.90
C THR A 339 -48.41 -15.44 34.29
N GLU A 340 -47.22 -14.95 34.50
CA GLU A 340 -46.94 -13.57 34.89
C GLU A 340 -46.55 -12.69 33.73
N GLY A 341 -47.09 -11.47 33.65
CA GLY A 341 -46.60 -10.37 32.78
C GLY A 341 -45.86 -9.37 33.64
N LYS A 342 -44.55 -9.16 33.33
CA LYS A 342 -43.72 -8.23 34.09
C LYS A 342 -43.31 -7.06 33.18
N ILE A 343 -43.62 -5.81 33.60
CA ILE A 343 -43.19 -4.59 32.92
C ILE A 343 -42.33 -3.78 33.88
N GLY A 344 -41.09 -3.43 33.44
CA GLY A 344 -40.17 -2.59 34.19
C GLY A 344 -39.79 -1.35 33.42
N LEU A 345 -39.68 -0.22 34.10
CA LEU A 345 -39.20 1.06 33.57
C LEU A 345 -37.97 1.49 34.36
N THR A 346 -36.88 1.71 33.66
CA THR A 346 -35.64 2.22 34.29
C THR A 346 -35.32 3.58 33.72
N PHE A 347 -35.29 4.59 34.61
CA PHE A 347 -34.88 5.95 34.26
C PHE A 347 -33.57 6.30 34.97
N SER A 348 -32.61 6.91 34.21
CA SER A 348 -31.38 7.40 34.80
C SER A 348 -30.92 8.65 34.05
N TYR A 349 -30.49 9.68 34.78
CA TYR A 349 -30.00 10.91 34.23
C TYR A 349 -28.75 11.37 35.00
N THR A 350 -27.67 11.67 34.31
CA THR A 350 -26.43 12.15 34.93
C THR A 350 -26.51 13.65 35.13
N LEU A 351 -26.52 14.10 36.38
CA LEU A 351 -26.55 15.51 36.70
C LEU A 351 -25.27 16.22 36.22
N GLY A 352 -25.45 17.33 35.47
CA GLY A 352 -24.35 18.13 34.93
C GLY A 352 -23.77 17.62 33.59
N ASN A 353 -23.77 16.31 33.32
CA ASN A 353 -23.33 15.69 32.04
C ASN A 353 -21.99 16.21 31.51
N ARG A 354 -21.03 16.54 32.38
CA ARG A 354 -19.74 17.17 32.00
C ARG A 354 -18.95 16.35 31.01
N LYS A 355 -18.93 15.00 31.20
CA LYS A 355 -18.20 14.11 30.32
C LYS A 355 -18.78 14.13 28.88
N ALA A 356 -20.09 13.93 28.74
CA ALA A 356 -20.72 13.92 27.42
C ALA A 356 -20.64 15.28 26.71
N LYS A 357 -20.78 16.40 27.47
CA LYS A 357 -20.56 17.77 26.92
C LYS A 357 -19.15 17.97 26.42
N ALA A 358 -18.15 17.53 27.19
CA ALA A 358 -16.73 17.63 26.80
C ALA A 358 -16.43 16.75 25.58
N GLU A 359 -16.92 15.51 25.52
CA GLU A 359 -16.77 14.62 24.36
C GLU A 359 -17.42 15.23 23.10
N GLN A 360 -18.63 15.78 23.21
CA GLN A 360 -19.30 16.46 22.10
C GLN A 360 -18.48 17.67 21.61
N ALA A 361 -18.02 18.53 22.53
CA ALA A 361 -17.20 19.70 22.19
C ALA A 361 -15.87 19.29 21.53
N THR A 362 -15.23 18.23 22.01
CA THR A 362 -14.00 17.67 21.43
C THR A 362 -14.24 17.16 20.00
N MET A 363 -15.30 16.39 19.76
CA MET A 363 -15.62 15.89 18.42
C MET A 363 -15.99 17.03 17.47
N ARG A 364 -16.70 18.04 17.94
CA ARG A 364 -16.99 19.26 17.15
C ARG A 364 -15.71 20.00 16.74
N SER A 365 -14.77 20.17 17.66
CA SER A 365 -13.47 20.76 17.33
C SER A 365 -12.68 19.90 16.35
N LYS A 366 -12.69 18.58 16.52
CA LYS A 366 -12.02 17.66 15.60
C LYS A 366 -12.60 17.74 14.18
N LEU A 367 -13.92 17.86 14.03
CA LEU A 367 -14.56 18.06 12.72
C LEU A 367 -14.08 19.34 12.03
N LYS A 368 -13.92 20.43 12.78
CA LYS A 368 -13.35 21.68 12.23
C LYS A 368 -11.88 21.52 11.83
N VAL A 369 -11.08 20.82 12.63
CA VAL A 369 -9.69 20.52 12.28
C VAL A 369 -9.65 19.75 10.95
N LEU A 370 -10.43 18.68 10.81
CA LEU A 370 -10.49 17.88 9.59
C LEU A 370 -10.99 18.69 8.37
N GLU A 371 -11.89 19.66 8.56
CA GLU A 371 -12.30 20.58 7.49
C GLU A 371 -11.11 21.41 6.98
N TYR A 372 -10.28 21.93 7.90
CA TYR A 372 -9.08 22.67 7.52
C TYR A 372 -7.99 21.77 6.92
N GLU A 373 -7.84 20.54 7.44
CA GLU A 373 -6.89 19.56 6.89
C GLU A 373 -7.23 19.16 5.47
N VAL A 374 -8.53 18.99 5.13
CA VAL A 374 -8.96 18.73 3.76
C VAL A 374 -8.57 19.88 2.83
N ARG A 375 -8.80 21.14 3.25
CA ARG A 375 -8.41 22.32 2.46
C ARG A 375 -6.90 22.41 2.30
N LEU A 376 -6.16 22.23 3.39
CA LEU A 376 -4.69 22.22 3.36
C LEU A 376 -4.14 21.14 2.43
N ALA A 377 -4.68 19.93 2.50
CA ALA A 377 -4.29 18.84 1.62
C ALA A 377 -4.60 19.15 0.15
N GLN A 378 -5.73 19.77 -0.16
CA GLN A 378 -6.06 20.24 -1.51
C GLN A 378 -5.05 21.27 -2.03
N ASP A 379 -4.71 22.26 -1.20
CA ASP A 379 -3.74 23.28 -1.56
C ASP A 379 -2.35 22.69 -1.79
N GLN A 380 -1.92 21.76 -0.93
CA GLN A 380 -0.65 21.04 -1.07
C GLN A 380 -0.60 20.19 -2.34
N LEU A 381 -1.65 19.45 -2.66
CA LEU A 381 -1.74 18.64 -3.87
C LEU A 381 -1.70 19.52 -5.13
N ASN A 382 -2.43 20.64 -5.13
CA ASN A 382 -2.39 21.60 -6.23
C ASN A 382 -0.98 22.17 -6.41
N GLN A 383 -0.32 22.58 -5.33
CA GLN A 383 1.05 23.10 -5.38
C GLN A 383 2.03 22.05 -5.91
N GLN A 384 1.95 20.81 -5.43
CA GLN A 384 2.80 19.70 -5.91
C GLN A 384 2.58 19.43 -7.40
N PHE A 385 1.32 19.48 -7.86
CA PHE A 385 1.01 19.33 -9.27
C PHE A 385 1.62 20.44 -10.12
N GLU A 386 1.45 21.71 -9.74
CA GLU A 386 2.01 22.84 -10.47
C GLU A 386 3.54 22.78 -10.53
N GLN A 387 4.20 22.36 -9.45
CA GLN A 387 5.65 22.15 -9.45
C GLN A 387 6.06 21.03 -10.40
N ALA A 388 5.38 19.88 -10.37
CA ALA A 388 5.67 18.76 -11.25
C ALA A 388 5.37 19.12 -12.72
N TYR A 389 4.32 19.90 -12.98
CA TYR A 389 3.96 20.36 -14.31
C TYR A 389 5.00 21.34 -14.88
N ALA A 390 5.46 22.29 -14.08
CA ALA A 390 6.52 23.21 -14.49
C ALA A 390 7.83 22.47 -14.80
N TYR A 391 8.18 21.47 -13.98
CA TYR A 391 9.34 20.62 -14.23
C TYR A 391 9.20 19.80 -15.52
N TRP A 392 8.03 19.24 -15.79
CA TRP A 392 7.74 18.54 -17.05
C TRP A 392 7.87 19.44 -18.28
N GLN A 393 7.33 20.67 -18.24
CA GLN A 393 7.48 21.64 -19.32
C GLN A 393 8.95 21.97 -19.57
N GLN A 394 9.72 22.22 -18.52
CA GLN A 394 11.15 22.49 -18.61
C GLN A 394 11.92 21.29 -19.18
N ALA A 395 11.61 20.06 -18.74
CA ALA A 395 12.27 18.84 -19.22
C ALA A 395 12.05 18.65 -20.73
N HIS A 396 10.87 18.96 -21.27
CA HIS A 396 10.61 18.96 -22.71
C HIS A 396 11.52 19.93 -23.47
N GLU A 397 11.62 21.16 -23.00
CA GLU A 397 12.46 22.18 -23.62
C GLU A 397 13.94 21.80 -23.57
N VAL A 398 14.41 21.35 -22.40
CA VAL A 398 15.81 20.92 -22.19
C VAL A 398 16.15 19.74 -23.10
N LEU A 399 15.26 18.74 -23.23
CA LEU A 399 15.47 17.61 -24.12
C LEU A 399 15.64 18.07 -25.57
N ALA A 400 14.77 18.93 -26.09
CA ALA A 400 14.85 19.45 -27.44
C ALA A 400 16.19 20.19 -27.69
N LEU A 401 16.62 21.04 -26.75
CA LEU A 401 17.87 21.76 -26.83
C LEU A 401 19.11 20.82 -26.77
N GLN A 402 19.07 19.79 -25.91
CA GLN A 402 20.20 18.84 -25.81
C GLN A 402 20.27 17.91 -27.03
N GLN A 403 19.17 17.55 -27.64
CA GLN A 403 19.15 16.81 -28.91
C GLN A 403 19.78 17.65 -30.05
N GLN A 404 19.36 18.90 -30.17
CA GLN A 404 19.97 19.82 -31.16
C GLN A 404 21.48 20.00 -30.91
N ASN A 405 21.89 20.16 -29.64
CA ASN A 405 23.31 20.28 -29.29
C ASN A 405 24.10 19.02 -29.68
N ALA A 406 23.52 17.82 -29.45
CA ALA A 406 24.16 16.57 -29.85
C ALA A 406 24.27 16.43 -31.36
N GLU A 407 23.28 16.83 -32.15
CA GLU A 407 23.30 16.84 -33.61
C GLU A 407 24.40 17.81 -34.16
N LEU A 408 24.49 19.01 -33.56
CA LEU A 408 25.54 19.99 -33.93
C LEU A 408 26.92 19.47 -33.58
N ALA A 409 27.10 18.84 -32.41
CA ALA A 409 28.35 18.24 -32.02
C ALA A 409 28.79 17.12 -32.99
N VAL A 410 27.89 16.27 -33.42
CA VAL A 410 28.13 15.23 -34.43
C VAL A 410 28.54 15.86 -35.75
N THR A 411 27.83 16.89 -36.21
CA THR A 411 28.14 17.61 -37.46
C THR A 411 29.53 18.22 -37.40
N LEU A 412 29.87 18.93 -36.31
CA LEU A 412 31.20 19.51 -36.11
C LEU A 412 32.31 18.45 -36.09
N SER A 413 32.08 17.31 -35.47
CA SER A 413 33.03 16.21 -35.44
C SER A 413 33.26 15.63 -36.86
N GLN A 414 32.21 15.46 -37.64
CA GLN A 414 32.30 14.99 -39.03
C GLN A 414 33.07 15.98 -39.94
N LEU A 415 32.83 17.28 -39.78
CA LEU A 415 33.57 18.31 -40.52
C LEU A 415 35.05 18.33 -40.13
N GLU A 416 35.37 18.22 -38.83
CA GLU A 416 36.74 18.17 -38.36
C GLU A 416 37.46 16.90 -38.84
N ARG A 417 36.78 15.79 -38.90
CA ARG A 417 37.28 14.54 -39.46
C ARG A 417 37.69 14.71 -40.95
N LYS A 418 36.82 15.32 -41.75
CA LYS A 418 37.13 15.63 -43.18
C LYS A 418 38.33 16.52 -43.31
N ARG A 419 38.49 17.54 -42.44
CA ARG A 419 39.70 18.41 -42.43
C ARG A 419 40.97 17.64 -42.03
N PHE A 420 40.83 16.77 -41.02
CA PHE A 420 41.92 15.91 -40.59
C PHE A 420 42.37 14.96 -41.71
N ASP A 421 41.42 14.31 -42.40
CA ASP A 421 41.70 13.42 -43.52
C ASP A 421 42.32 14.17 -44.72
N ALA A 422 42.03 15.47 -44.88
CA ALA A 422 42.63 16.36 -45.88
C ALA A 422 44.01 16.94 -45.46
N GLY A 423 44.43 16.72 -44.23
CA GLY A 423 45.66 17.28 -43.66
C GLY A 423 45.56 18.73 -43.14
N ASP A 424 44.34 19.30 -43.08
CA ASP A 424 44.07 20.68 -42.64
C ASP A 424 43.76 20.78 -41.14
N SER A 425 43.88 19.69 -40.39
CA SER A 425 43.61 19.64 -38.96
C SER A 425 44.57 18.66 -38.27
N ASP A 426 44.63 18.74 -36.95
CA ASP A 426 45.45 17.90 -36.10
C ASP A 426 44.58 16.90 -35.27
N MET A 427 45.27 15.89 -34.73
CA MET A 427 44.64 14.84 -33.92
C MET A 427 44.01 15.38 -32.64
N PHE A 428 44.61 16.41 -32.01
CA PHE A 428 44.11 17.02 -30.80
C PHE A 428 42.70 17.63 -31.02
N LYS A 429 42.52 18.38 -32.11
CA LYS A 429 41.21 18.97 -32.47
C LYS A 429 40.17 17.90 -32.76
N LEU A 430 40.55 16.85 -33.50
CA LEU A 430 39.63 15.75 -33.80
C LEU A 430 39.18 15.03 -32.51
N ASN A 431 40.10 14.70 -31.59
CA ASN A 431 39.82 14.09 -30.32
C ASN A 431 38.93 14.99 -29.45
N ALA A 432 39.19 16.30 -29.41
CA ALA A 432 38.38 17.26 -28.67
C ALA A 432 36.92 17.30 -29.21
N ARG A 433 36.73 17.23 -30.55
CA ARG A 433 35.38 17.16 -31.15
C ARG A 433 34.64 15.86 -30.82
N GLU A 434 35.32 14.72 -30.88
CA GLU A 434 34.72 13.42 -30.56
C GLU A 434 34.36 13.31 -29.07
N SER A 435 35.24 13.80 -28.19
CA SER A 435 34.89 13.91 -26.76
C SER A 435 33.71 14.86 -26.53
N GLY A 436 33.60 15.93 -27.34
CA GLY A 436 32.47 16.84 -27.34
C GLY A 436 31.16 16.16 -27.77
N VAL A 437 31.22 15.27 -28.79
CA VAL A 437 30.05 14.45 -29.20
C VAL A 437 29.59 13.54 -28.07
N LEU A 438 30.52 12.81 -27.43
CA LEU A 438 30.14 11.96 -26.30
C LEU A 438 29.50 12.77 -25.19
N LYS A 439 30.09 13.90 -24.78
CA LYS A 439 29.56 14.79 -23.75
C LYS A 439 28.13 15.25 -24.08
N ALA A 440 27.89 15.65 -25.34
CA ALA A 440 26.57 16.08 -25.80
C ALA A 440 25.56 14.91 -25.83
N LYS A 441 25.96 13.71 -26.30
CA LYS A 441 25.15 12.50 -26.25
C LYS A 441 24.75 12.13 -24.81
N LEU A 442 25.70 12.16 -23.88
CA LEU A 442 25.43 11.87 -22.47
C LEU A 442 24.41 12.85 -21.87
N LYS A 443 24.51 14.15 -22.24
CA LYS A 443 23.55 15.16 -21.81
C LYS A 443 22.17 14.97 -22.43
N ALA A 444 22.06 14.54 -23.67
CA ALA A 444 20.80 14.21 -24.31
C ALA A 444 20.13 12.98 -23.65
N ILE A 445 20.93 11.97 -23.25
CA ILE A 445 20.43 10.81 -22.49
C ILE A 445 19.90 11.24 -21.12
N GLU A 446 20.62 12.08 -20.38
CA GLU A 446 20.16 12.64 -19.10
C GLU A 446 18.81 13.36 -19.29
N ALA A 447 18.73 14.29 -20.25
CA ALA A 447 17.51 15.04 -20.53
C ALA A 447 16.33 14.15 -20.95
N GLN A 448 16.58 13.06 -21.70
CA GLN A 448 15.56 12.08 -22.05
C GLN A 448 15.00 11.39 -20.80
N VAL A 449 15.86 10.93 -19.90
CA VAL A 449 15.41 10.25 -18.68
C VAL A 449 14.79 11.23 -17.68
N ASP A 450 15.24 12.47 -17.66
CA ASP A 450 14.63 13.54 -16.86
C ASP A 450 13.18 13.81 -17.32
N LEU A 451 12.92 13.79 -18.63
CA LEU A 451 11.54 13.91 -19.14
C LEU A 451 10.67 12.73 -18.69
N LEU A 452 11.14 11.48 -18.84
CA LEU A 452 10.43 10.30 -18.37
C LEU A 452 10.15 10.36 -16.84
N SER A 453 11.13 10.85 -16.08
CA SER A 453 11.00 11.04 -14.63
C SER A 453 9.98 12.14 -14.26
N ALA A 454 9.92 13.20 -15.07
CA ALA A 454 8.94 14.27 -14.90
C ALA A 454 7.50 13.79 -15.18
N GLU A 455 7.31 13.01 -16.25
CA GLU A 455 6.04 12.38 -16.59
C GLU A 455 5.57 11.42 -15.48
N LEU A 456 6.47 10.58 -14.99
CA LEU A 456 6.21 9.68 -13.86
C LEU A 456 5.82 10.46 -12.59
N SER A 457 6.48 11.59 -12.34
CA SER A 457 6.21 12.45 -11.18
C SER A 457 4.82 13.08 -11.24
N LEU A 458 4.36 13.50 -12.42
CA LEU A 458 2.99 14.00 -12.61
C LEU A 458 1.96 12.92 -12.29
N HIS A 459 2.15 11.68 -12.77
CA HIS A 459 1.26 10.56 -12.43
C HIS A 459 1.30 10.22 -10.94
N LYS A 460 2.48 10.31 -10.31
CA LYS A 460 2.64 10.10 -8.86
C LYS A 460 1.79 11.07 -8.05
N VAL A 461 1.88 12.38 -8.39
CA VAL A 461 1.20 13.45 -7.64
C VAL A 461 -0.32 13.28 -7.64
N VAL A 462 -0.88 12.69 -8.68
CA VAL A 462 -2.34 12.45 -8.77
C VAL A 462 -2.73 11.01 -8.40
N ALA A 463 -1.79 10.22 -7.90
CA ALA A 463 -1.97 8.81 -7.55
C ALA A 463 -2.46 7.93 -8.72
N ALA A 464 -1.95 8.17 -9.95
CA ALA A 464 -2.40 7.53 -11.18
C ALA A 464 -1.41 6.49 -11.76
N ILE A 465 -0.39 6.06 -11.01
CA ILE A 465 0.57 5.05 -11.51
C ILE A 465 -0.05 3.65 -11.55
N THR A 466 -1.12 3.41 -10.80
CA THR A 466 -1.76 2.08 -10.64
C THR A 466 -2.80 1.74 -11.71
N SER A 467 -3.18 2.67 -12.55
CA SER A 467 -4.27 2.52 -13.53
C SER A 467 -3.77 2.11 -14.92
#